data_d9d5df43a57e060b220c701d8974363f
#
_entry.id   d9d5df43a57e060b220c701d8974363f
#
_cell.length_a   1.000
_cell.length_b   1.000
_cell.length_c   1.000
_cell.angle_alpha   90.00
_cell.angle_beta   90.00
_cell.angle_gamma   90.00
#
_symmetry.space_group_name_H-M   'P 1'
#
loop_
_entity.id
_entity.type
_entity.pdbx_description
1 polymer ?
#
loop_
_entity_poly.entity_id
_entity_poly.type
_entity_poly.pdbx_seq_one_letter_code
_entity_poly.pdbx_strand_id
1 'polypeptide(L)'
;MIVREISSKNILIKSKLAEADYVINAYTGCPYKCVYCYAEFMKKFTSHNEDWGEFIDIKMFDRVIIPRDIEGKYIFASSVTDPYNNYEIEYEKTKQALIELKKINCHIEILTKSENVLRDLELFKQFKSLEVGISLSTLDDDFRKLIEPRASSVEDRIDLLKILKENNIKNRLFISPMFPYLSDYRKIIEQTRDFTDFYVFENLNLRAENKYNVLNIIKQNYCNLHKDYMDIYKYNSSHTYWNELEEEIIKYCKSNGIKYRMHFFHNYSY
;
A
#
# COMPACT_ATOMS: atom_id res chain seq x y z
N MET A 1 -18.16 -4.87 11.23
CA MET A 1 -17.19 -5.65 10.42
C MET A 1 -17.33 -7.13 10.75
N ILE A 2 -17.39 -8.00 9.74
CA ILE A 2 -17.43 -9.46 9.91
C ILE A 2 -16.00 -9.98 9.96
N VAL A 3 -15.70 -10.85 10.95
CA VAL A 3 -14.40 -11.51 11.12
C VAL A 3 -14.63 -13.00 11.06
N ARG A 4 -13.87 -13.69 10.22
CA ARG A 4 -13.94 -15.16 10.12
C ARG A 4 -12.54 -15.75 10.16
N GLU A 5 -12.38 -16.84 10.89
CA GLU A 5 -11.21 -17.69 10.81
C GLU A 5 -11.44 -18.75 9.72
N ILE A 6 -10.54 -18.81 8.76
CA ILE A 6 -10.63 -19.78 7.66
C ILE A 6 -9.39 -20.66 7.62
N SER A 7 -9.56 -21.95 7.41
CA SER A 7 -8.43 -22.86 7.26
C SER A 7 -7.65 -22.54 5.97
N SER A 8 -6.32 -22.50 6.08
CA SER A 8 -5.44 -22.30 4.93
C SER A 8 -4.24 -23.25 4.99
N LYS A 9 -3.89 -23.83 3.86
CA LYS A 9 -2.69 -24.68 3.78
C LYS A 9 -1.40 -23.88 3.87
N ASN A 10 -1.37 -22.67 3.30
CA ASN A 10 -0.22 -21.78 3.34
C ASN A 10 -0.64 -20.34 3.04
N ILE A 11 0.10 -19.39 3.58
CA ILE A 11 -0.05 -17.95 3.34
C ILE A 11 1.06 -17.38 2.44
N LEU A 12 2.16 -18.11 2.28
CA LEU A 12 3.27 -17.78 1.38
C LEU A 12 3.05 -18.48 0.04
N ILE A 13 2.70 -17.71 -0.99
CA ILE A 13 2.31 -18.22 -2.30
C ILE A 13 3.08 -17.53 -3.41
N LYS A 14 3.24 -18.19 -4.57
CA LYS A 14 3.84 -17.60 -5.77
C LYS A 14 3.11 -16.32 -6.16
N SER A 15 3.89 -15.28 -6.42
CA SER A 15 3.37 -13.99 -6.86
C SER A 15 2.94 -14.03 -8.32
N LYS A 16 1.98 -13.16 -8.66
CA LYS A 16 1.67 -12.75 -10.03
C LYS A 16 2.11 -11.31 -10.32
N LEU A 17 2.69 -10.64 -9.31
CA LEU A 17 3.25 -9.30 -9.46
C LEU A 17 4.62 -9.42 -10.14
N ALA A 18 4.92 -8.50 -11.06
CA ALA A 18 6.18 -8.51 -11.79
C ALA A 18 7.42 -8.32 -10.88
N GLU A 19 7.24 -7.65 -9.75
CA GLU A 19 8.31 -7.24 -8.85
C GLU A 19 8.54 -8.18 -7.66
N ALA A 20 7.73 -9.23 -7.52
CA ALA A 20 7.86 -10.17 -6.41
C ALA A 20 7.74 -11.62 -6.88
N ASP A 21 8.61 -12.48 -6.38
CA ASP A 21 8.53 -13.93 -6.64
C ASP A 21 7.43 -14.59 -5.80
N TYR A 22 7.26 -14.13 -4.56
CA TYR A 22 6.29 -14.64 -3.59
C TYR A 22 5.55 -13.51 -2.89
N VAL A 23 4.37 -13.82 -2.38
CA VAL A 23 3.58 -12.90 -1.53
C VAL A 23 3.15 -13.60 -0.25
N ILE A 24 3.15 -12.85 0.86
CA ILE A 24 2.54 -13.26 2.12
C ILE A 24 1.13 -12.67 2.13
N ASN A 25 0.12 -13.51 2.01
CA ASN A 25 -1.28 -13.12 2.09
C ASN A 25 -1.95 -13.83 3.28
N ALA A 26 -1.73 -13.30 4.47
CA ALA A 26 -2.24 -13.84 5.72
C ALA A 26 -3.74 -13.60 5.91
N TYR A 27 -4.28 -12.61 5.20
CA TYR A 27 -5.67 -12.16 5.33
C TYR A 27 -6.34 -12.07 3.95
N THR A 28 -7.68 -12.08 3.94
CA THR A 28 -8.50 -11.73 2.77
C THR A 28 -9.57 -10.73 3.22
N GLY A 29 -9.77 -9.64 2.48
CA GLY A 29 -10.47 -8.47 2.98
C GLY A 29 -9.51 -7.52 3.69
N CYS A 30 -9.90 -6.24 3.84
CA CYS A 30 -9.05 -5.24 4.48
C CYS A 30 -9.91 -4.27 5.30
N PRO A 31 -9.65 -4.13 6.62
CA PRO A 31 -10.47 -3.29 7.49
C PRO A 31 -10.35 -1.80 7.21
N TYR A 32 -9.33 -1.35 6.47
CA TYR A 32 -9.07 0.08 6.23
C TYR A 32 -10.07 0.76 5.31
N LYS A 33 -10.81 -0.03 4.50
CA LYS A 33 -11.92 0.47 3.67
C LYS A 33 -11.54 1.65 2.77
N CYS A 34 -10.34 1.61 2.19
CA CYS A 34 -9.90 2.64 1.26
C CYS A 34 -10.84 2.69 0.05
N VAL A 35 -11.34 3.88 -0.28
CA VAL A 35 -12.36 4.08 -1.33
C VAL A 35 -11.88 3.81 -2.75
N TYR A 36 -10.58 3.81 -2.94
CA TYR A 36 -9.89 3.55 -4.22
C TYR A 36 -9.34 2.12 -4.33
N CYS A 37 -9.63 1.25 -3.36
CA CYS A 37 -8.96 -0.05 -3.23
C CYS A 37 -9.17 -0.93 -4.46
N TYR A 38 -8.08 -1.24 -5.17
CA TYR A 38 -8.14 -2.13 -6.32
C TYR A 38 -8.43 -3.59 -5.92
N ALA A 39 -8.12 -3.98 -4.67
CA ALA A 39 -8.26 -5.34 -4.19
C ALA A 39 -9.73 -5.76 -3.97
N GLU A 40 -10.69 -4.86 -4.14
CA GLU A 40 -12.13 -5.15 -4.07
C GLU A 40 -12.54 -6.33 -4.99
N PHE A 41 -11.86 -6.50 -6.13
CA PHE A 41 -12.09 -7.65 -7.02
C PHE A 41 -11.92 -9.00 -6.33
N MET A 42 -11.20 -9.07 -5.20
CA MET A 42 -11.00 -10.28 -4.43
C MET A 42 -12.30 -10.78 -3.76
N LYS A 43 -13.28 -9.88 -3.53
CA LYS A 43 -14.58 -10.23 -2.95
C LYS A 43 -15.24 -11.40 -3.71
N LYS A 44 -15.14 -11.43 -5.03
CA LYS A 44 -15.70 -12.50 -5.87
C LYS A 44 -15.14 -13.91 -5.59
N PHE A 45 -14.01 -14.01 -4.89
CA PHE A 45 -13.40 -15.27 -4.51
C PHE A 45 -13.69 -15.64 -3.04
N THR A 46 -14.55 -14.89 -2.38
CA THR A 46 -15.00 -15.11 -1.01
C THR A 46 -16.48 -15.47 -0.99
N SER A 47 -16.97 -15.96 0.15
CA SER A 47 -18.41 -16.19 0.37
C SER A 47 -19.09 -15.02 1.09
N HIS A 48 -18.48 -13.82 1.05
CA HIS A 48 -19.00 -12.65 1.71
C HIS A 48 -20.01 -11.90 0.83
N ASN A 49 -21.14 -11.52 1.44
CA ASN A 49 -22.12 -10.61 0.86
C ASN A 49 -21.81 -9.14 1.23
N GLU A 50 -21.10 -8.93 2.33
CA GLU A 50 -20.68 -7.63 2.85
C GLU A 50 -19.78 -6.91 1.86
N ASP A 51 -19.80 -5.56 1.86
CA ASP A 51 -18.94 -4.75 1.02
C ASP A 51 -17.46 -4.91 1.40
N TRP A 52 -16.58 -4.68 0.42
CA TRP A 52 -15.13 -4.65 0.66
C TRP A 52 -14.81 -3.60 1.73
N GLY A 53 -14.04 -4.02 2.74
CA GLY A 53 -13.77 -3.20 3.91
C GLY A 53 -14.72 -3.44 5.09
N GLU A 54 -15.75 -4.28 4.94
CA GLU A 54 -16.66 -4.65 6.03
C GLU A 54 -16.51 -6.11 6.47
N PHE A 55 -15.53 -6.83 5.91
CA PHE A 55 -15.14 -8.17 6.34
C PHE A 55 -13.64 -8.37 6.30
N ILE A 56 -13.17 -9.35 7.06
CA ILE A 56 -11.82 -9.89 7.01
C ILE A 56 -11.85 -11.38 7.34
N ASP A 57 -11.21 -12.19 6.49
CA ASP A 57 -10.92 -13.59 6.75
C ASP A 57 -9.47 -13.72 7.21
N ILE A 58 -9.29 -14.34 8.37
CA ILE A 58 -8.00 -14.62 8.99
C ILE A 58 -7.61 -16.04 8.62
N LYS A 59 -6.51 -16.21 7.94
CA LYS A 59 -6.04 -17.52 7.50
C LYS A 59 -5.36 -18.25 8.65
N MET A 60 -6.00 -19.30 9.13
CA MET A 60 -5.47 -20.21 10.15
C MET A 60 -4.66 -21.30 9.48
N PHE A 61 -3.44 -21.54 9.95
CA PHE A 61 -2.51 -22.55 9.46
C PHE A 61 -1.64 -23.08 10.60
N ASP A 62 -1.20 -24.33 10.51
CA ASP A 62 -0.35 -24.95 11.54
C ASP A 62 1.09 -24.47 11.45
N ARG A 63 1.59 -24.26 10.22
CA ARG A 63 2.95 -23.78 9.94
C ARG A 63 3.01 -23.09 8.59
N VAL A 64 3.99 -22.20 8.43
CA VAL A 64 4.32 -21.61 7.13
C VAL A 64 5.08 -22.64 6.29
N ILE A 65 4.57 -22.97 5.12
CA ILE A 65 5.24 -23.88 4.20
C ILE A 65 6.19 -23.06 3.33
N ILE A 66 7.48 -23.25 3.54
CA ILE A 66 8.53 -22.54 2.81
C ILE A 66 8.80 -23.26 1.48
N PRO A 67 8.70 -22.56 0.32
CA PRO A 67 9.07 -23.13 -0.97
C PRO A 67 10.56 -23.48 -1.04
N ARG A 68 10.90 -24.55 -1.76
CA ARG A 68 12.31 -25.01 -1.87
C ARG A 68 13.23 -24.02 -2.60
N ASP A 69 12.65 -23.21 -3.50
CA ASP A 69 13.33 -22.22 -4.34
C ASP A 69 13.26 -20.79 -3.77
N ILE A 70 13.01 -20.64 -2.47
CA ILE A 70 12.77 -19.33 -1.81
C ILE A 70 14.06 -18.50 -1.65
N GLU A 71 15.23 -19.15 -1.63
CA GLU A 71 16.51 -18.47 -1.40
C GLU A 71 16.84 -17.47 -2.50
N GLY A 72 17.25 -16.26 -2.13
CA GLY A 72 17.51 -15.15 -3.04
C GLY A 72 16.26 -14.49 -3.63
N LYS A 73 15.06 -14.93 -3.21
CA LYS A 73 13.80 -14.45 -3.79
C LYS A 73 13.28 -13.18 -3.13
N TYR A 74 12.50 -12.42 -3.92
CA TYR A 74 11.75 -11.25 -3.46
C TYR A 74 10.37 -11.66 -2.96
N ILE A 75 10.05 -11.28 -1.72
CA ILE A 75 8.81 -11.60 -1.04
C ILE A 75 8.11 -10.31 -0.63
N PHE A 76 6.90 -10.12 -1.10
CA PHE A 76 6.08 -8.94 -0.79
C PHE A 76 5.00 -9.28 0.26
N ALA A 77 4.91 -8.49 1.30
CA ALA A 77 3.87 -8.59 2.31
C ALA A 77 3.00 -7.32 2.31
N SER A 78 1.79 -7.31 1.92
CA SER A 78 0.87 -8.23 1.24
C SER A 78 0.36 -7.58 -0.05
N SER A 79 -0.25 -8.34 -0.98
CA SER A 79 -0.71 -7.77 -2.26
C SER A 79 -2.16 -7.33 -2.29
N VAL A 80 -3.02 -7.79 -1.39
CA VAL A 80 -4.48 -7.59 -1.45
C VAL A 80 -5.11 -7.15 -0.12
N THR A 81 -4.31 -6.96 0.90
CA THR A 81 -4.72 -6.44 2.21
C THR A 81 -3.52 -5.75 2.87
N ASP A 82 -3.76 -4.93 3.87
CA ASP A 82 -2.64 -4.40 4.67
C ASP A 82 -2.11 -5.51 5.59
N PRO A 83 -0.79 -5.83 5.54
CA PRO A 83 -0.20 -6.90 6.36
C PRO A 83 -0.19 -6.57 7.86
N TYR A 84 -0.28 -5.29 8.22
CA TYR A 84 -0.33 -4.80 9.60
C TYR A 84 -1.69 -4.17 9.95
N ASN A 85 -2.77 -4.70 9.35
CA ASN A 85 -4.12 -4.30 9.73
C ASN A 85 -4.40 -4.58 11.22
N ASN A 86 -5.46 -4.01 11.77
CA ASN A 86 -5.76 -4.05 13.21
C ASN A 86 -5.86 -5.47 13.79
N TYR A 87 -6.21 -6.47 12.99
CA TYR A 87 -6.29 -7.87 13.43
C TYR A 87 -4.92 -8.55 13.50
N GLU A 88 -3.90 -8.00 12.85
CA GLU A 88 -2.53 -8.50 12.96
C GLU A 88 -1.96 -8.34 14.38
N ILE A 89 -2.47 -7.40 15.18
CA ILE A 89 -2.07 -7.22 16.59
C ILE A 89 -2.41 -8.49 17.41
N GLU A 90 -3.59 -9.05 17.20
CA GLU A 90 -4.08 -10.22 17.92
C GLU A 90 -3.62 -11.55 17.29
N TYR A 91 -3.78 -11.65 15.97
CA TYR A 91 -3.59 -12.93 15.27
C TYR A 91 -2.16 -13.21 14.83
N GLU A 92 -1.30 -12.20 14.72
CA GLU A 92 0.14 -12.27 14.41
C GLU A 92 0.50 -13.11 13.18
N LYS A 93 -0.39 -13.22 12.17
CA LYS A 93 -0.18 -14.13 11.03
C LYS A 93 0.92 -13.69 10.09
N THR A 94 1.08 -12.40 9.86
CA THR A 94 2.21 -11.83 9.12
C THR A 94 3.51 -12.03 9.88
N LYS A 95 3.52 -11.75 11.18
CA LYS A 95 4.66 -11.95 12.07
C LYS A 95 5.13 -13.40 12.09
N GLN A 96 4.19 -14.39 12.17
CA GLN A 96 4.53 -15.81 12.10
C GLN A 96 5.28 -16.16 10.81
N ALA A 97 4.85 -15.60 9.66
CA ALA A 97 5.57 -15.81 8.40
C ALA A 97 6.97 -15.18 8.44
N LEU A 98 7.10 -13.97 8.96
CA LEU A 98 8.38 -13.28 9.07
C LEU A 98 9.36 -14.02 10.00
N ILE A 99 8.90 -14.60 11.11
CA ILE A 99 9.74 -15.41 12.02
C ILE A 99 10.37 -16.61 11.29
N GLU A 100 9.63 -17.26 10.40
CA GLU A 100 10.20 -18.36 9.60
C GLU A 100 11.13 -17.86 8.51
N LEU A 101 10.78 -16.76 7.84
CA LEU A 101 11.56 -16.21 6.73
C LEU A 101 12.89 -15.56 7.16
N LYS A 102 13.01 -15.04 8.39
CA LYS A 102 14.28 -14.45 8.86
C LYS A 102 15.46 -15.41 8.88
N LYS A 103 15.19 -16.72 8.87
CA LYS A 103 16.21 -17.79 8.82
C LYS A 103 16.76 -18.01 7.40
N ILE A 104 16.16 -17.37 6.40
CA ILE A 104 16.41 -17.61 4.98
C ILE A 104 16.98 -16.34 4.36
N ASN A 105 17.93 -16.50 3.46
CA ASN A 105 18.46 -15.38 2.70
C ASN A 105 17.49 -15.01 1.57
N CYS A 106 16.50 -14.18 1.87
CA CYS A 106 15.52 -13.64 0.94
C CYS A 106 15.36 -12.13 1.17
N HIS A 107 14.77 -11.44 0.22
CA HIS A 107 14.46 -10.02 0.35
C HIS A 107 12.99 -9.86 0.71
N ILE A 108 12.71 -9.13 1.80
CA ILE A 108 11.34 -8.87 2.27
C ILE A 108 11.00 -7.41 2.01
N GLU A 109 9.90 -7.17 1.35
CA GLU A 109 9.27 -5.85 1.23
C GLU A 109 7.91 -5.87 1.91
N ILE A 110 7.74 -4.95 2.87
CA ILE A 110 6.47 -4.72 3.57
C ILE A 110 5.92 -3.39 3.08
N LEU A 111 4.63 -3.33 2.70
CA LEU A 111 3.95 -2.07 2.41
C LEU A 111 2.72 -1.96 3.29
N THR A 112 2.62 -0.86 4.04
CA THR A 112 1.54 -0.66 5.01
C THR A 112 1.10 0.81 5.12
N LYS A 113 -0.12 1.01 5.62
CA LYS A 113 -0.69 2.29 6.06
C LYS A 113 -0.83 2.35 7.59
N SER A 114 -0.14 1.43 8.31
CA SER A 114 -0.36 1.20 9.73
C SER A 114 0.88 1.40 10.56
N GLU A 115 0.74 2.15 11.64
CA GLU A 115 1.74 2.27 12.71
C GLU A 115 1.96 0.96 13.47
N ASN A 116 1.01 0.01 13.39
CA ASN A 116 1.15 -1.31 14.02
C ASN A 116 2.40 -2.08 13.57
N VAL A 117 2.99 -1.71 12.44
CA VAL A 117 4.22 -2.32 11.94
C VAL A 117 5.39 -2.13 12.91
N LEU A 118 5.38 -1.12 13.76
CA LEU A 118 6.38 -0.88 14.81
C LEU A 118 6.45 -1.99 15.86
N ARG A 119 5.36 -2.76 16.05
CA ARG A 119 5.36 -3.92 16.94
C ARG A 119 6.50 -4.89 16.64
N ASP A 120 6.87 -5.02 15.38
CA ASP A 120 7.83 -6.03 14.92
C ASP A 120 9.21 -5.43 14.58
N LEU A 121 9.52 -4.20 15.05
CA LEU A 121 10.76 -3.50 14.77
C LEU A 121 12.01 -4.33 15.13
N GLU A 122 12.01 -4.98 16.30
CA GLU A 122 13.13 -5.84 16.75
C GLU A 122 13.26 -7.12 15.91
N LEU A 123 12.16 -7.59 15.30
CA LEU A 123 12.20 -8.68 14.35
C LEU A 123 12.84 -8.23 13.02
N PHE A 124 12.52 -7.03 12.55
CA PHE A 124 13.07 -6.49 11.30
C PHE A 124 14.59 -6.35 11.33
N LYS A 125 15.18 -5.97 12.46
CA LYS A 125 16.63 -5.89 12.66
C LYS A 125 17.36 -7.22 12.47
N GLN A 126 16.65 -8.33 12.51
CA GLN A 126 17.22 -9.68 12.36
C GLN A 126 17.29 -10.15 10.90
N PHE A 127 16.73 -9.38 9.93
CA PHE A 127 16.81 -9.71 8.52
C PHE A 127 18.06 -9.13 7.87
N LYS A 128 18.66 -9.88 6.95
CA LYS A 128 19.77 -9.38 6.11
C LYS A 128 19.27 -8.39 5.06
N SER A 129 18.05 -8.57 4.57
CA SER A 129 17.45 -7.72 3.55
C SER A 129 15.95 -7.61 3.79
N LEU A 130 15.57 -6.51 4.42
CA LEU A 130 14.17 -6.14 4.65
C LEU A 130 14.02 -4.64 4.46
N GLU A 131 12.93 -4.22 3.88
CA GLU A 131 12.53 -2.81 3.81
C GLU A 131 11.05 -2.64 4.10
N VAL A 132 10.71 -1.51 4.70
CA VAL A 132 9.34 -1.15 5.06
C VAL A 132 8.91 0.05 4.23
N GLY A 133 7.90 -0.15 3.40
CA GLY A 133 7.21 0.89 2.65
C GLY A 133 6.03 1.44 3.45
N ILE A 134 5.94 2.76 3.50
CA ILE A 134 4.80 3.46 4.08
C ILE A 134 4.03 4.15 2.97
N SER A 135 2.71 3.89 2.89
CA SER A 135 1.85 4.55 1.92
C SER A 135 1.30 5.86 2.49
N LEU A 136 1.49 6.97 1.77
CA LEU A 136 1.01 8.30 2.16
C LEU A 136 0.60 9.09 0.90
N SER A 137 -0.69 9.22 0.66
CA SER A 137 -1.25 9.88 -0.53
C SER A 137 -1.37 11.40 -0.38
N THR A 138 -1.39 11.91 0.84
CA THR A 138 -1.66 13.33 1.16
C THR A 138 -1.10 13.69 2.53
N LEU A 139 -0.86 14.98 2.75
CA LEU A 139 -0.58 15.56 4.08
C LEU A 139 -1.85 16.11 4.77
N ASP A 140 -2.96 16.17 4.06
CA ASP A 140 -4.25 16.60 4.60
C ASP A 140 -4.96 15.41 5.26
N ASP A 141 -4.98 15.37 6.61
CA ASP A 141 -5.59 14.27 7.35
C ASP A 141 -7.13 14.24 7.22
N ASP A 142 -7.77 15.36 6.93
CA ASP A 142 -9.21 15.37 6.68
C ASP A 142 -9.53 14.76 5.32
N PHE A 143 -8.72 15.02 4.29
CA PHE A 143 -8.80 14.31 3.02
C PHE A 143 -8.47 12.82 3.20
N ARG A 144 -7.41 12.48 3.96
CA ARG A 144 -7.07 11.09 4.28
C ARG A 144 -8.27 10.35 4.91
N LYS A 145 -8.99 10.97 5.87
CA LYS A 145 -10.19 10.35 6.49
C LYS A 145 -11.30 10.03 5.48
N LEU A 146 -11.43 10.84 4.43
CA LEU A 146 -12.40 10.58 3.36
C LEU A 146 -12.00 9.39 2.48
N ILE A 147 -10.72 9.22 2.18
CA ILE A 147 -10.23 8.20 1.23
C ILE A 147 -9.71 6.93 1.90
N GLU A 148 -9.25 7.00 3.15
CA GLU A 148 -8.67 5.92 3.96
C GLU A 148 -9.19 5.97 5.40
N PRO A 149 -10.51 5.81 5.62
CA PRO A 149 -11.18 6.20 6.86
C PRO A 149 -10.66 5.49 8.11
N ARG A 150 -10.08 4.29 7.99
CA ARG A 150 -9.67 3.46 9.13
C ARG A 150 -8.16 3.17 9.16
N ALA A 151 -7.38 3.80 8.30
CA ALA A 151 -5.92 3.70 8.32
C ALA A 151 -5.31 4.70 9.31
N SER A 152 -4.04 4.53 9.70
CA SER A 152 -3.33 5.46 10.59
C SER A 152 -3.33 6.88 10.05
N SER A 153 -3.21 7.86 10.93
CA SER A 153 -3.18 9.27 10.56
C SER A 153 -1.97 9.63 9.71
N VAL A 154 -1.99 10.80 9.10
CA VAL A 154 -0.83 11.35 8.39
C VAL A 154 0.37 11.50 9.34
N GLU A 155 0.14 12.03 10.54
CA GLU A 155 1.18 12.23 11.56
C GLU A 155 1.82 10.91 11.98
N ASP A 156 1.01 9.88 12.31
CA ASP A 156 1.51 8.56 12.69
C ASP A 156 2.39 7.94 11.60
N ARG A 157 2.02 8.10 10.32
CA ARG A 157 2.81 7.57 9.19
C ARG A 157 4.13 8.33 8.98
N ILE A 158 4.16 9.63 9.24
CA ILE A 158 5.38 10.43 9.20
C ILE A 158 6.30 10.06 10.36
N ASP A 159 5.76 9.91 11.56
CA ASP A 159 6.54 9.51 12.73
C ASP A 159 7.06 8.07 12.59
N LEU A 160 6.27 7.19 11.99
CA LEU A 160 6.72 5.85 11.64
C LEU A 160 7.97 5.86 10.75
N LEU A 161 8.03 6.71 9.71
CA LEU A 161 9.23 6.85 8.87
C LEU A 161 10.46 7.31 9.69
N LYS A 162 10.29 8.26 10.62
CA LYS A 162 11.36 8.74 11.50
C LYS A 162 11.88 7.58 12.36
N ILE A 163 10.97 6.85 13.01
CA ILE A 163 11.33 5.72 13.87
C ILE A 163 12.06 4.62 13.09
N LEU A 164 11.60 4.29 11.88
CA LEU A 164 12.30 3.33 11.01
C LEU A 164 13.72 3.80 10.69
N LYS A 165 13.89 5.07 10.35
CA LYS A 165 15.20 5.67 10.05
C LYS A 165 16.15 5.65 11.26
N GLU A 166 15.69 6.06 12.42
CA GLU A 166 16.44 6.05 13.69
C GLU A 166 16.91 4.64 14.09
N ASN A 167 16.12 3.63 13.73
CA ASN A 167 16.43 2.23 13.98
C ASN A 167 17.23 1.54 12.86
N ASN A 168 17.68 2.30 11.85
CA ASN A 168 18.42 1.80 10.68
C ASN A 168 17.64 0.74 9.88
N ILE A 169 16.31 0.78 9.90
CA ILE A 169 15.46 -0.02 9.02
C ILE A 169 15.32 0.72 7.70
N LYS A 170 15.69 0.06 6.61
CA LYS A 170 15.54 0.61 5.27
C LYS A 170 14.07 0.87 4.98
N ASN A 171 13.76 2.08 4.53
CA ASN A 171 12.37 2.47 4.31
C ASN A 171 12.13 3.08 2.93
N ARG A 172 10.86 3.04 2.52
CA ARG A 172 10.35 3.73 1.33
C ARG A 172 9.08 4.49 1.65
N LEU A 173 8.90 5.63 1.03
CA LEU A 173 7.63 6.33 1.05
C LEU A 173 6.93 6.15 -0.30
N PHE A 174 5.76 5.49 -0.26
CA PHE A 174 4.88 5.36 -1.40
C PHE A 174 3.88 6.51 -1.40
N ILE A 175 4.07 7.48 -2.31
CA ILE A 175 3.06 8.49 -2.61
C ILE A 175 2.07 7.82 -3.57
N SER A 176 1.18 7.02 -3.00
CA SER A 176 0.31 6.07 -3.71
C SER A 176 -1.02 5.85 -2.97
N PRO A 177 -2.13 5.97 -3.72
CA PRO A 177 -2.19 6.57 -5.05
C PRO A 177 -2.10 8.09 -5.01
N MET A 178 -1.55 8.70 -6.04
CA MET A 178 -1.56 10.15 -6.21
C MET A 178 -2.94 10.60 -6.71
N PHE A 179 -3.58 11.47 -5.95
CA PHE A 179 -4.85 12.09 -6.34
C PHE A 179 -4.59 13.38 -7.11
N PRO A 180 -5.13 13.56 -8.32
CA PRO A 180 -4.97 14.80 -9.07
C PRO A 180 -5.28 16.04 -8.23
N TYR A 181 -4.37 17.02 -8.21
CA TYR A 181 -4.48 18.29 -7.49
C TYR A 181 -4.56 18.22 -5.96
N LEU A 182 -4.68 17.00 -5.35
CA LEU A 182 -4.81 16.80 -3.91
C LEU A 182 -3.58 16.11 -3.28
N SER A 183 -2.75 15.44 -4.07
CA SER A 183 -1.47 14.89 -3.62
C SER A 183 -0.34 15.85 -3.96
N ASP A 184 0.03 16.70 -3.00
CA ASP A 184 1.16 17.63 -3.15
C ASP A 184 2.48 16.89 -2.83
N TYR A 185 3.02 16.20 -3.85
CA TYR A 185 4.24 15.40 -3.69
C TYR A 185 5.45 16.22 -3.26
N ARG A 186 5.53 17.50 -3.62
CA ARG A 186 6.65 18.37 -3.24
C ARG A 186 6.65 18.62 -1.74
N LYS A 187 5.51 18.99 -1.17
CA LYS A 187 5.38 19.15 0.29
C LYS A 187 5.60 17.85 1.03
N ILE A 188 5.11 16.72 0.50
CA ILE A 188 5.36 15.40 1.10
C ILE A 188 6.87 15.14 1.15
N ILE A 189 7.60 15.34 0.06
CA ILE A 189 9.05 15.17 0.01
C ILE A 189 9.75 16.15 0.98
N GLU A 190 9.39 17.43 0.96
CA GLU A 190 9.97 18.45 1.85
C GLU A 190 9.86 18.06 3.33
N GLN A 191 8.72 17.51 3.74
CA GLN A 191 8.49 17.10 5.14
C GLN A 191 9.14 15.76 5.51
N THR A 192 9.50 14.92 4.53
CA THR A 192 9.92 13.54 4.82
C THR A 192 11.33 13.19 4.35
N ARG A 193 12.00 14.07 3.58
CA ARG A 193 13.28 13.77 2.91
C ARG A 193 14.43 13.41 3.84
N ASP A 194 14.43 13.90 5.06
CA ASP A 194 15.54 13.69 6.02
C ASP A 194 15.53 12.28 6.61
N PHE A 195 14.39 11.59 6.52
CA PHE A 195 14.20 10.24 7.09
C PHE A 195 13.61 9.22 6.10
N THR A 196 13.50 9.58 4.82
CA THR A 196 13.06 8.64 3.76
C THR A 196 14.24 8.26 2.86
N ASP A 197 14.46 6.94 2.69
CA ASP A 197 15.57 6.45 1.87
C ASP A 197 15.25 6.43 0.37
N PHE A 198 13.96 6.24 0.02
CA PHE A 198 13.51 6.07 -1.37
C PHE A 198 12.03 6.42 -1.53
N TYR A 199 11.67 7.06 -2.64
CA TYR A 199 10.29 7.42 -2.96
C TYR A 199 9.73 6.55 -4.10
N VAL A 200 8.47 6.20 -4.00
CA VAL A 200 7.72 5.53 -5.07
C VAL A 200 6.47 6.35 -5.36
N PHE A 201 6.23 6.61 -6.64
CA PHE A 201 5.07 7.38 -7.10
C PHE A 201 4.17 6.49 -7.93
N GLU A 202 2.89 6.43 -7.58
CA GLU A 202 1.89 5.67 -8.31
C GLU A 202 0.65 6.53 -8.55
N ASN A 203 0.21 6.60 -9.80
CA ASN A 203 -0.97 7.36 -10.17
C ASN A 203 -2.27 6.67 -9.71
N LEU A 204 -3.30 7.46 -9.42
CA LEU A 204 -4.61 6.94 -9.08
C LEU A 204 -5.24 6.25 -10.29
N ASN A 205 -5.39 4.93 -10.19
CA ASN A 205 -6.00 4.10 -11.22
C ASN A 205 -7.44 3.73 -10.81
N LEU A 206 -8.42 4.40 -11.44
CA LEU A 206 -9.83 4.20 -11.12
C LEU A 206 -10.46 3.17 -12.07
N ARG A 207 -11.01 2.08 -11.50
CA ARG A 207 -11.69 1.03 -12.24
C ARG A 207 -13.05 0.73 -11.60
N ALA A 208 -14.04 0.44 -12.45
CA ALA A 208 -15.36 -0.01 -11.99
C ALA A 208 -15.95 0.79 -10.80
N GLU A 209 -16.29 0.10 -9.71
CA GLU A 209 -16.98 0.69 -8.56
C GLU A 209 -16.13 1.71 -7.80
N ASN A 210 -14.81 1.50 -7.66
CA ASN A 210 -13.96 2.46 -6.97
C ASN A 210 -13.92 3.82 -7.69
N LYS A 211 -14.10 3.84 -9.03
CA LYS A 211 -14.23 5.07 -9.81
C LYS A 211 -15.44 5.89 -9.36
N TYR A 212 -16.58 5.23 -9.20
CA TYR A 212 -17.80 5.90 -8.74
C TYR A 212 -17.62 6.49 -7.33
N ASN A 213 -17.07 5.72 -6.42
CA ASN A 213 -16.86 6.11 -5.04
C ASN A 213 -15.92 7.34 -4.94
N VAL A 214 -14.78 7.31 -5.63
CA VAL A 214 -13.84 8.43 -5.63
C VAL A 214 -14.45 9.68 -6.27
N LEU A 215 -15.07 9.56 -7.46
CA LEU A 215 -15.68 10.71 -8.13
C LEU A 215 -16.80 11.34 -7.30
N ASN A 216 -17.54 10.54 -6.53
CA ASN A 216 -18.58 11.03 -5.64
C ASN A 216 -18.00 11.81 -4.45
N ILE A 217 -16.92 11.33 -3.83
CA ILE A 217 -16.21 12.05 -2.77
C ILE A 217 -15.69 13.39 -3.29
N ILE A 218 -15.06 13.41 -4.47
CA ILE A 218 -14.57 14.66 -5.09
C ILE A 218 -15.71 15.61 -5.36
N LYS A 219 -16.83 15.12 -5.91
CA LYS A 219 -18.01 15.95 -6.17
C LYS A 219 -18.58 16.60 -4.90
N GLN A 220 -18.62 15.85 -3.80
CA GLN A 220 -19.22 16.31 -2.55
C GLN A 220 -18.33 17.25 -1.74
N ASN A 221 -17.01 16.99 -1.73
CA ASN A 221 -16.09 17.70 -0.82
C ASN A 221 -15.15 18.67 -1.56
N TYR A 222 -14.93 18.48 -2.87
CA TYR A 222 -14.02 19.25 -3.71
C TYR A 222 -14.67 19.60 -5.05
N CYS A 223 -15.87 20.24 -4.97
CA CYS A 223 -16.73 20.48 -6.15
C CYS A 223 -16.04 21.28 -7.26
N ASN A 224 -15.09 22.17 -6.91
CA ASN A 224 -14.24 22.90 -7.85
C ASN A 224 -13.33 22.01 -8.70
N LEU A 225 -12.92 20.84 -8.18
CA LEU A 225 -12.07 19.86 -8.89
C LEU A 225 -12.88 18.79 -9.64
N HIS A 226 -14.21 18.75 -9.44
CA HIS A 226 -15.03 17.69 -10.02
C HIS A 226 -14.94 17.65 -11.55
N LYS A 227 -14.92 18.81 -12.22
CA LYS A 227 -14.77 18.88 -13.68
C LYS A 227 -13.44 18.29 -14.13
N ASP A 228 -12.34 18.65 -13.48
CA ASP A 228 -10.99 18.17 -13.82
C ASP A 228 -10.88 16.65 -13.67
N TYR A 229 -11.47 16.09 -12.58
CA TYR A 229 -11.56 14.63 -12.40
C TYR A 229 -12.40 13.94 -13.47
N MET A 230 -13.51 14.56 -13.90
CA MET A 230 -14.31 14.03 -15.01
C MET A 230 -13.53 14.06 -16.34
N ASP A 231 -12.76 15.12 -16.60
CA ASP A 231 -11.94 15.24 -17.80
C ASP A 231 -10.83 14.18 -17.79
N ILE A 232 -10.16 13.96 -16.64
CA ILE A 232 -9.10 12.96 -16.51
C ILE A 232 -9.66 11.54 -16.66
N TYR A 233 -10.75 11.19 -15.98
CA TYR A 233 -11.18 9.80 -15.84
C TYR A 233 -12.35 9.38 -16.73
N LYS A 234 -13.11 10.31 -17.31
CA LYS A 234 -14.27 9.98 -18.16
C LYS A 234 -14.05 10.30 -19.63
N TYR A 235 -13.36 11.39 -19.93
CA TYR A 235 -13.20 11.90 -21.30
C TYR A 235 -11.84 11.63 -21.93
N ASN A 236 -11.06 10.72 -21.35
CA ASN A 236 -9.78 10.22 -21.89
C ASN A 236 -8.64 11.23 -22.00
N SER A 237 -8.67 12.31 -21.23
CA SER A 237 -7.49 13.21 -21.10
C SER A 237 -6.48 12.73 -20.04
N SER A 238 -6.70 11.53 -19.48
CA SER A 238 -5.84 10.94 -18.44
C SER A 238 -4.37 10.84 -18.85
N HIS A 239 -4.09 10.49 -20.10
CA HIS A 239 -2.73 10.37 -20.60
C HIS A 239 -1.97 11.68 -20.52
N THR A 240 -2.57 12.81 -20.95
CA THR A 240 -1.91 14.11 -20.93
C THR A 240 -1.57 14.53 -19.50
N TYR A 241 -2.55 14.51 -18.59
CA TYR A 241 -2.35 14.89 -17.20
C TYR A 241 -1.24 14.06 -16.52
N TRP A 242 -1.32 12.73 -16.64
CA TRP A 242 -0.37 11.86 -15.97
C TRP A 242 1.03 11.89 -16.59
N ASN A 243 1.14 12.07 -17.91
CA ASN A 243 2.44 12.24 -18.58
C ASN A 243 3.13 13.55 -18.14
N GLU A 244 2.40 14.66 -18.11
CA GLU A 244 2.92 15.96 -17.66
C GLU A 244 3.37 15.90 -16.19
N LEU A 245 2.55 15.30 -15.33
CA LEU A 245 2.88 15.12 -13.91
C LEU A 245 4.09 14.21 -13.71
N GLU A 246 4.21 13.12 -14.48
CA GLU A 246 5.36 12.21 -14.42
C GLU A 246 6.65 12.93 -14.79
N GLU A 247 6.66 13.69 -15.90
CA GLU A 247 7.80 14.49 -16.33
C GLU A 247 8.20 15.52 -15.27
N GLU A 248 7.22 16.18 -14.66
CA GLU A 248 7.43 17.15 -13.59
C GLU A 248 8.09 16.53 -12.36
N ILE A 249 7.56 15.38 -11.89
CA ILE A 249 8.12 14.63 -10.75
C ILE A 249 9.55 14.18 -11.04
N ILE A 250 9.79 13.62 -12.23
CA ILE A 250 11.12 13.18 -12.66
C ILE A 250 12.11 14.34 -12.63
N LYS A 251 11.73 15.49 -13.19
CA LYS A 251 12.56 16.69 -13.19
C LYS A 251 12.85 17.18 -11.78
N TYR A 252 11.82 17.24 -10.93
CA TYR A 252 11.97 17.67 -9.54
C TYR A 252 12.89 16.73 -8.75
N CYS A 253 12.68 15.42 -8.83
CA CYS A 253 13.49 14.45 -8.12
C CYS A 253 14.96 14.49 -8.57
N LYS A 254 15.22 14.55 -9.87
CA LYS A 254 16.58 14.67 -10.40
C LYS A 254 17.28 15.93 -9.93
N SER A 255 16.59 17.08 -9.98
CA SER A 255 17.16 18.38 -9.59
C SER A 255 17.45 18.47 -8.08
N ASN A 256 16.78 17.70 -7.25
CA ASN A 256 16.91 17.70 -5.79
C ASN A 256 17.65 16.47 -5.23
N GLY A 257 18.21 15.60 -6.08
CA GLY A 257 18.94 14.39 -5.66
C GLY A 257 18.08 13.36 -4.94
N ILE A 258 16.78 13.33 -5.21
CA ILE A 258 15.82 12.40 -4.60
C ILE A 258 15.91 11.05 -5.32
N LYS A 259 16.05 9.97 -4.55
CA LYS A 259 15.97 8.59 -5.08
C LYS A 259 14.51 8.20 -5.26
N TYR A 260 14.13 7.76 -6.45
CA TYR A 260 12.73 7.50 -6.74
C TYR A 260 12.51 6.39 -7.77
N ARG A 261 11.27 5.89 -7.84
CA ARG A 261 10.74 5.03 -8.90
C ARG A 261 9.34 5.52 -9.28
N MET A 262 9.03 5.45 -10.57
CA MET A 262 7.71 5.74 -11.11
C MET A 262 6.98 4.43 -11.38
N HIS A 263 5.72 4.35 -10.93
CA HIS A 263 4.77 3.29 -11.21
C HIS A 263 3.49 3.88 -11.81
N PHE A 264 3.66 4.78 -12.79
CA PHE A 264 2.53 5.34 -13.50
C PHE A 264 2.05 4.37 -14.58
N PHE A 265 0.79 3.97 -14.47
CA PHE A 265 0.16 3.10 -15.44
C PHE A 265 -0.51 3.96 -16.52
N HIS A 266 0.09 3.99 -17.71
CA HIS A 266 -0.43 4.76 -18.85
C HIS A 266 -1.38 3.94 -19.73
N ASN A 267 -1.43 2.63 -19.58
CA ASN A 267 -2.27 1.75 -20.38
C ASN A 267 -3.64 1.53 -19.73
N TYR A 268 -4.53 2.48 -19.91
CA TYR A 268 -5.95 2.31 -19.62
C TYR A 268 -6.65 1.73 -20.87
N SER A 269 -6.43 0.43 -21.13
CA SER A 269 -7.36 -0.31 -21.99
C SER A 269 -8.63 -0.59 -21.18
N TYR A 270 -9.68 0.12 -21.47
CA TYR A 270 -11.02 -0.09 -20.93
C TYR A 270 -11.70 -1.30 -21.58
#